data_19caa22d03c55d60d9566e66bcf7a7d8
#
_entry.id   19caa22d03c55d60d9566e66bcf7a7d8
#
_cell.length_a   1.000
_cell.length_b   1.000
_cell.length_c   1.000
_cell.angle_alpha   90.00
_cell.angle_beta   90.00
_cell.angle_gamma   90.00
#
_symmetry.space_group_name_H-M   'P 1'
#
loop_
_entity.id
_entity.type
_entity.pdbx_description
1 polymer ?
#
loop_
_entity_poly.entity_id
_entity_poly.type
_entity_poly.pdbx_seq_one_letter_code
_entity_poly.pdbx_strand_id
1 'polypeptide(L)'
;MIATGIGSLPGTDMRGSLAAMAETFDQLIPLPELPARGVGAHMIGRATAVLVDLPVDHGPGGWRLADSTDHAARSARSWLRSDLDDLEEVLADKEASVKLSFAGPLTLATGLHLRAGESILADGSALADVTTSLAEGVSQLIAELRRRMPRVTWTLQIDEPSAPAVLSGAVPTQSGLYRYPAMAGSTAVQLWQTVVSGCGEAEVGMHCCGAPIPWALARRAGFSTMWCEVTSLLNLDRVAEWVESGARLGMGVVDTMQVDKVPLVDRLIDRVLWLVRRLEIDPAVLKSGILSPACGLAGWSRHDAAEVCRTVKRAGDLVDEQLDQASR
;
A
#
# COMPACT_ATOMS: atom_id res chain seq x y z
N MET A 1 15.94 1.35 12.71
CA MET A 1 14.52 1.13 12.37
C MET A 1 14.41 0.79 10.89
N ILE A 2 13.54 -0.14 10.52
CA ILE A 2 13.31 -0.51 9.10
C ILE A 2 12.85 0.73 8.31
N ALA A 3 13.31 0.86 7.06
CA ALA A 3 12.86 1.90 6.14
C ALA A 3 12.41 1.27 4.82
N THR A 4 11.41 1.86 4.15
CA THR A 4 10.89 1.42 2.86
C THR A 4 10.24 2.55 2.08
N GLY A 5 9.99 2.36 0.79
CA GLY A 5 9.08 3.21 -0.01
C GLY A 5 7.62 2.73 0.07
N ILE A 6 6.64 3.57 -0.25
CA ILE A 6 5.23 3.13 -0.33
C ILE A 6 5.00 2.26 -1.57
N GLY A 7 5.51 2.64 -2.73
CA GLY A 7 5.39 1.86 -3.97
C GLY A 7 5.58 2.73 -5.21
N SER A 8 4.70 3.69 -5.46
CA SER A 8 4.71 4.43 -6.70
C SER A 8 5.88 5.42 -6.82
N LEU A 9 6.54 5.39 -7.99
CA LEU A 9 7.71 6.19 -8.34
C LEU A 9 7.52 6.88 -9.71
N PRO A 10 8.25 7.97 -9.98
CA PRO A 10 8.24 8.63 -11.27
C PRO A 10 9.00 7.83 -12.33
N GLY A 11 8.56 7.96 -13.60
CA GLY A 11 9.22 7.37 -14.76
C GLY A 11 8.65 6.05 -15.21
N THR A 12 9.36 5.38 -16.12
CA THR A 12 8.87 4.17 -16.82
C THR A 12 9.89 3.02 -16.84
N ASP A 13 11.09 3.25 -16.31
CA ASP A 13 12.18 2.26 -16.24
C ASP A 13 12.05 1.43 -14.96
N MET A 14 11.50 0.22 -15.08
CA MET A 14 11.28 -0.68 -13.95
C MET A 14 12.61 -1.20 -13.41
N ARG A 15 13.49 -1.70 -14.27
CA ARG A 15 14.74 -2.31 -13.85
C ARG A 15 15.66 -1.33 -13.12
N GLY A 16 15.78 -0.10 -13.66
CA GLY A 16 16.54 0.96 -12.99
C GLY A 16 15.92 1.38 -11.66
N SER A 17 14.59 1.44 -11.58
CA SER A 17 13.88 1.77 -10.34
C SER A 17 14.04 0.68 -9.28
N LEU A 18 13.94 -0.60 -9.67
CA LEU A 18 14.17 -1.75 -8.79
C LEU A 18 15.61 -1.78 -8.25
N ALA A 19 16.60 -1.60 -9.13
CA ALA A 19 18.01 -1.55 -8.72
C ALA A 19 18.24 -0.44 -7.69
N ALA A 20 17.69 0.76 -7.92
CA ALA A 20 17.80 1.87 -6.98
C ALA A 20 17.09 1.59 -5.63
N MET A 21 15.93 0.93 -5.65
CA MET A 21 15.23 0.55 -4.41
C MET A 21 15.96 -0.53 -3.65
N ALA A 22 16.50 -1.55 -4.33
CA ALA A 22 17.29 -2.61 -3.72
C ALA A 22 18.64 -2.13 -3.16
N GLU A 23 19.24 -1.07 -3.78
CA GLU A 23 20.43 -0.42 -3.23
C GLU A 23 20.11 0.45 -2.02
N THR A 24 18.95 1.11 -2.02
CA THR A 24 18.57 2.05 -0.95
C THR A 24 18.00 1.34 0.27
N PHE A 25 17.14 0.32 0.09
CA PHE A 25 16.43 -0.35 1.18
C PHE A 25 16.90 -1.80 1.31
N ASP A 26 17.74 -2.05 2.29
CA ASP A 26 18.33 -3.37 2.57
C ASP A 26 17.43 -4.32 3.37
N GLN A 27 16.49 -3.77 4.16
CA GLN A 27 15.65 -4.54 5.08
C GLN A 27 14.22 -4.78 4.57
N LEU A 28 13.68 -3.92 3.72
CA LEU A 28 12.35 -4.08 3.13
C LEU A 28 12.28 -3.32 1.78
N ILE A 29 12.59 -4.03 0.71
CA ILE A 29 12.62 -3.50 -0.65
C ILE A 29 11.19 -3.34 -1.18
N PRO A 30 10.72 -2.13 -1.50
CA PRO A 30 9.42 -1.96 -2.14
C PRO A 30 9.52 -2.34 -3.62
N LEU A 31 8.59 -3.17 -4.14
CA LEU A 31 8.44 -3.32 -5.58
C LEU A 31 7.91 -1.99 -6.16
N PRO A 32 8.62 -1.32 -7.07
CA PRO A 32 8.16 -0.07 -7.65
C PRO A 32 6.85 -0.22 -8.41
N GLU A 33 6.04 0.83 -8.38
CA GLU A 33 4.91 1.01 -9.27
C GLU A 33 5.18 2.24 -10.14
N LEU A 34 5.03 2.09 -11.46
CA LEU A 34 5.38 3.14 -12.40
C LEU A 34 4.14 3.59 -13.20
N PRO A 35 3.26 4.41 -12.61
CA PRO A 35 2.00 4.81 -13.25
C PRO A 35 2.19 5.59 -14.55
N ALA A 36 3.34 6.22 -14.77
CA ALA A 36 3.66 6.88 -16.04
C ALA A 36 3.70 5.94 -17.26
N ARG A 37 3.71 4.61 -17.06
CA ARG A 37 3.61 3.62 -18.16
C ARG A 37 2.20 3.54 -18.76
N GLY A 38 1.17 4.03 -18.07
CA GLY A 38 -0.21 4.05 -18.54
C GLY A 38 -1.20 3.42 -17.56
N VAL A 39 -2.47 3.39 -17.94
CA VAL A 39 -3.60 3.05 -17.05
C VAL A 39 -3.48 1.68 -16.37
N GLY A 40 -2.88 0.68 -17.02
CA GLY A 40 -2.65 -0.64 -16.44
C GLY A 40 -1.57 -0.68 -15.35
N ALA A 41 -0.73 0.36 -15.27
CA ALA A 41 0.29 0.49 -14.23
C ALA A 41 -0.15 1.38 -13.06
N HIS A 42 -1.35 1.99 -13.15
CA HIS A 42 -1.94 2.71 -12.03
C HIS A 42 -2.48 1.73 -10.98
N MET A 43 -2.72 2.20 -9.77
CA MET A 43 -3.17 1.41 -8.61
C MET A 43 -4.32 0.44 -8.97
N ILE A 44 -5.41 0.91 -9.58
CA ILE A 44 -6.54 0.05 -9.94
C ILE A 44 -6.15 -0.94 -11.04
N GLY A 45 -5.49 -0.48 -12.12
CA GLY A 45 -5.05 -1.35 -13.21
C GLY A 45 -4.12 -2.47 -12.74
N ARG A 46 -3.19 -2.16 -11.84
CA ARG A 46 -2.30 -3.14 -11.20
C ARG A 46 -3.07 -4.19 -10.40
N ALA A 47 -4.05 -3.77 -9.62
CA ALA A 47 -4.88 -4.69 -8.86
C ALA A 47 -5.77 -5.55 -9.78
N THR A 48 -6.27 -5.00 -10.89
CA THR A 48 -7.02 -5.81 -11.87
C THR A 48 -6.15 -6.84 -12.59
N ALA A 49 -4.83 -6.66 -12.64
CA ALA A 49 -3.90 -7.62 -13.24
C ALA A 49 -3.85 -8.96 -12.51
N VAL A 50 -4.15 -8.99 -11.22
CA VAL A 50 -4.16 -10.21 -10.39
C VAL A 50 -5.53 -10.85 -10.23
N LEU A 51 -6.62 -10.23 -10.73
CA LEU A 51 -7.95 -10.82 -10.63
C LEU A 51 -8.05 -12.15 -11.39
N VAL A 52 -8.60 -13.16 -10.73
CA VAL A 52 -8.84 -14.51 -11.28
C VAL A 52 -10.28 -14.64 -11.74
N ASP A 53 -10.49 -15.18 -12.93
CA ASP A 53 -11.79 -15.47 -13.53
C ASP A 53 -12.77 -14.28 -13.61
N LEU A 54 -12.27 -13.06 -13.46
CA LEU A 54 -13.03 -11.83 -13.64
C LEU A 54 -12.42 -10.98 -14.77
N PRO A 55 -12.98 -11.05 -15.98
CA PRO A 55 -12.53 -10.18 -17.06
C PRO A 55 -12.91 -8.71 -16.79
N VAL A 56 -11.97 -7.83 -17.10
CA VAL A 56 -12.12 -6.39 -16.98
C VAL A 56 -11.70 -5.70 -18.27
N ASP A 57 -12.27 -4.56 -18.54
CA ASP A 57 -11.84 -3.64 -19.59
C ASP A 57 -11.65 -2.21 -19.06
N HIS A 58 -11.01 -1.36 -19.85
CA HIS A 58 -10.82 0.04 -19.55
C HIS A 58 -11.43 0.91 -20.63
N GLY A 59 -12.51 1.62 -20.30
CA GLY A 59 -13.18 2.55 -21.18
C GLY A 59 -13.07 4.02 -20.75
N PRO A 60 -13.80 4.93 -21.40
CA PRO A 60 -13.81 6.35 -21.04
C PRO A 60 -14.23 6.63 -19.58
N GLY A 61 -15.02 5.73 -18.97
CA GLY A 61 -15.45 5.83 -17.56
C GLY A 61 -14.49 5.16 -16.57
N GLY A 62 -13.36 4.65 -17.01
CA GLY A 62 -12.40 3.93 -16.16
C GLY A 62 -12.50 2.40 -16.30
N TRP A 63 -11.98 1.69 -15.30
CA TRP A 63 -11.99 0.23 -15.22
C TRP A 63 -13.40 -0.30 -14.90
N ARG A 64 -13.83 -1.38 -15.58
CA ARG A 64 -15.12 -2.00 -15.32
C ARG A 64 -15.08 -3.52 -15.53
N LEU A 65 -16.02 -4.22 -14.94
CA LEU A 65 -16.28 -5.64 -15.20
C LEU A 65 -16.78 -5.81 -16.65
N ALA A 66 -16.32 -6.83 -17.35
CA ALA A 66 -16.56 -7.05 -18.77
C ALA A 66 -16.83 -8.52 -19.10
N ASP A 67 -17.23 -8.83 -20.34
CA ASP A 67 -17.33 -10.20 -20.82
C ASP A 67 -15.99 -10.78 -21.28
N SER A 68 -15.05 -9.90 -21.62
CA SER A 68 -13.72 -10.27 -22.09
C SER A 68 -12.69 -9.20 -21.71
N THR A 69 -11.47 -9.64 -21.54
CA THR A 69 -10.33 -8.78 -21.20
C THR A 69 -9.87 -7.97 -22.43
N ASP A 70 -9.79 -6.66 -22.31
CA ASP A 70 -9.32 -5.76 -23.35
C ASP A 70 -7.79 -5.66 -23.45
N HIS A 71 -7.29 -4.74 -24.29
CA HIS A 71 -5.85 -4.51 -24.45
C HIS A 71 -5.22 -3.92 -23.17
N ALA A 72 -5.90 -2.98 -22.48
CA ALA A 72 -5.37 -2.34 -21.28
C ALA A 72 -5.17 -3.35 -20.14
N ALA A 73 -6.14 -4.25 -19.94
CA ALA A 73 -6.06 -5.29 -18.92
C ALA A 73 -5.00 -6.35 -19.27
N ARG A 74 -4.84 -6.71 -20.56
CA ARG A 74 -3.72 -7.59 -20.97
C ARG A 74 -2.35 -6.93 -20.75
N SER A 75 -2.24 -5.63 -21.03
CA SER A 75 -1.02 -4.86 -20.78
C SER A 75 -0.69 -4.80 -19.29
N ALA A 76 -1.69 -4.57 -18.42
CA ALA A 76 -1.49 -4.57 -16.98
C ALA A 76 -0.90 -5.90 -16.48
N ARG A 77 -1.45 -7.04 -16.93
CA ARG A 77 -0.92 -8.38 -16.61
C ARG A 77 0.48 -8.60 -17.16
N SER A 78 0.75 -8.16 -18.38
CA SER A 78 2.08 -8.28 -19.01
C SER A 78 3.12 -7.47 -18.25
N TRP A 79 2.80 -6.22 -17.87
CA TRP A 79 3.71 -5.38 -17.10
C TRP A 79 4.00 -5.98 -15.73
N LEU A 80 2.98 -6.44 -14.99
CA LEU A 80 3.20 -7.06 -13.70
C LEU A 80 4.14 -8.26 -13.80
N ARG A 81 3.97 -9.14 -14.82
CA ARG A 81 4.88 -10.28 -15.04
C ARG A 81 6.30 -9.83 -15.32
N SER A 82 6.47 -8.86 -16.24
CA SER A 82 7.79 -8.30 -16.55
C SER A 82 8.45 -7.66 -15.33
N ASP A 83 7.69 -6.96 -14.49
CA ASP A 83 8.17 -6.36 -13.25
C ASP A 83 8.70 -7.41 -12.26
N LEU A 84 8.03 -8.56 -12.20
CA LEU A 84 8.46 -9.68 -11.34
C LEU A 84 9.65 -10.43 -11.93
N ASP A 85 9.78 -10.49 -13.24
CA ASP A 85 10.96 -11.04 -13.91
C ASP A 85 12.19 -10.14 -13.67
N ASP A 86 12.01 -8.81 -13.79
CA ASP A 86 13.06 -7.84 -13.45
C ASP A 86 13.45 -7.91 -11.97
N LEU A 87 12.48 -8.13 -11.06
CA LEU A 87 12.75 -8.31 -9.62
C LEU A 87 13.62 -9.54 -9.36
N GLU A 88 13.28 -10.70 -9.96
CA GLU A 88 14.04 -11.94 -9.84
C GLU A 88 15.48 -11.75 -10.33
N GLU A 89 15.69 -11.09 -11.47
CA GLU A 89 17.03 -10.79 -12.00
C GLU A 89 17.83 -9.83 -11.09
N VAL A 90 17.19 -8.78 -10.56
CA VAL A 90 17.87 -7.81 -9.68
C VAL A 90 18.27 -8.42 -8.35
N LEU A 91 17.45 -9.30 -7.80
CA LEU A 91 17.75 -9.97 -6.53
C LEU A 91 18.77 -11.09 -6.70
N ALA A 92 18.82 -11.78 -7.85
CA ALA A 92 19.82 -12.79 -8.20
C ALA A 92 20.11 -13.79 -7.06
N ASP A 93 19.09 -14.48 -6.56
CA ASP A 93 19.17 -15.46 -5.46
C ASP A 93 19.64 -14.93 -4.08
N LYS A 94 19.68 -13.62 -3.89
CA LYS A 94 19.99 -13.02 -2.59
C LYS A 94 18.87 -13.25 -1.58
N GLU A 95 19.24 -13.31 -0.32
CA GLU A 95 18.28 -13.17 0.77
C GLU A 95 17.78 -11.71 0.80
N ALA A 96 16.47 -11.53 0.78
CA ALA A 96 15.86 -10.21 0.79
C ALA A 96 14.47 -10.26 1.43
N SER A 97 13.99 -9.12 1.91
CA SER A 97 12.59 -8.90 2.23
C SER A 97 12.00 -7.94 1.21
N VAL A 98 10.92 -8.33 0.58
CA VAL A 98 10.29 -7.56 -0.50
C VAL A 98 8.85 -7.24 -0.13
N LYS A 99 8.45 -6.00 -0.37
CA LYS A 99 7.09 -5.51 -0.17
C LYS A 99 6.41 -5.32 -1.52
N LEU A 100 5.28 -6.02 -1.72
CA LEU A 100 4.35 -5.84 -2.84
C LEU A 100 3.17 -4.99 -2.41
N SER A 101 2.61 -4.17 -3.31
CA SER A 101 1.41 -3.39 -3.03
C SER A 101 0.33 -3.59 -4.08
N PHE A 102 -0.93 -3.68 -3.59
CA PHE A 102 -2.13 -3.74 -4.42
C PHE A 102 -3.27 -2.96 -3.77
N ALA A 103 -4.13 -2.35 -4.61
CA ALA A 103 -5.36 -1.76 -4.10
C ALA A 103 -6.21 -2.82 -3.38
N GLY A 104 -6.69 -2.46 -2.21
CA GLY A 104 -7.58 -3.31 -1.43
C GLY A 104 -9.02 -3.27 -1.92
N PRO A 105 -9.90 -4.12 -1.37
CA PRO A 105 -11.27 -4.30 -1.85
C PRO A 105 -12.10 -3.01 -1.80
N LEU A 106 -11.94 -2.15 -0.80
CA LEU A 106 -12.70 -0.91 -0.70
C LEU A 106 -12.23 0.12 -1.73
N THR A 107 -10.94 0.19 -1.97
CA THR A 107 -10.37 1.07 -3.00
C THR A 107 -10.73 0.56 -4.41
N LEU A 108 -10.63 -0.73 -4.66
CA LEU A 108 -11.14 -1.33 -5.90
C LEU A 108 -12.63 -1.03 -6.08
N ALA A 109 -13.41 -1.11 -5.00
CA ALA A 109 -14.84 -0.83 -5.05
C ALA A 109 -15.16 0.59 -5.54
N THR A 110 -14.28 1.56 -5.32
CA THR A 110 -14.48 2.93 -5.83
C THR A 110 -13.97 3.13 -7.25
N GLY A 111 -12.99 2.36 -7.69
CA GLY A 111 -12.28 2.52 -8.96
C GLY A 111 -12.66 1.49 -10.04
N LEU A 112 -13.43 0.46 -9.70
CA LEU A 112 -13.93 -0.55 -10.60
C LEU A 112 -15.46 -0.43 -10.73
N HIS A 113 -15.96 -0.44 -11.96
CA HIS A 113 -17.37 -0.20 -12.26
C HIS A 113 -18.07 -1.47 -12.74
N LEU A 114 -19.37 -1.52 -12.54
CA LEU A 114 -20.26 -2.45 -13.22
C LEU A 114 -20.34 -2.11 -14.72
N ARG A 115 -20.79 -3.04 -15.55
CA ARG A 115 -21.00 -2.80 -16.98
C ARG A 115 -21.92 -1.60 -17.27
N ALA A 116 -22.88 -1.36 -16.39
CA ALA A 116 -23.81 -0.23 -16.49
C ALA A 116 -23.18 1.13 -16.11
N GLY A 117 -21.93 1.12 -15.62
CA GLY A 117 -21.17 2.32 -15.32
C GLY A 117 -21.13 2.74 -13.85
N GLU A 118 -22.05 2.26 -13.00
CA GLU A 118 -22.00 2.51 -11.57
C GLU A 118 -20.82 1.75 -10.93
N SER A 119 -20.24 2.30 -9.85
CA SER A 119 -19.22 1.62 -9.04
C SER A 119 -19.77 0.27 -8.54
N ILE A 120 -18.89 -0.73 -8.38
CA ILE A 120 -19.27 -2.02 -7.76
C ILE A 120 -19.75 -1.88 -6.32
N LEU A 121 -19.59 -0.72 -5.67
CA LEU A 121 -20.24 -0.38 -4.40
C LEU A 121 -21.78 -0.47 -4.46
N ALA A 122 -22.37 -0.32 -5.65
CA ALA A 122 -23.80 -0.43 -5.86
C ALA A 122 -24.32 -1.88 -5.76
N ASP A 123 -23.44 -2.87 -5.85
CA ASP A 123 -23.79 -4.30 -5.89
C ASP A 123 -22.90 -5.11 -4.95
N GLY A 124 -23.45 -5.52 -3.81
CA GLY A 124 -22.73 -6.29 -2.81
C GLY A 124 -22.24 -7.66 -3.30
N SER A 125 -22.92 -8.27 -4.28
CA SER A 125 -22.49 -9.53 -4.89
C SER A 125 -21.25 -9.31 -5.76
N ALA A 126 -21.28 -8.32 -6.65
CA ALA A 126 -20.12 -7.96 -7.46
C ALA A 126 -18.91 -7.58 -6.62
N LEU A 127 -19.12 -6.85 -5.51
CA LEU A 127 -18.06 -6.51 -4.55
C LEU A 127 -17.47 -7.76 -3.89
N ALA A 128 -18.31 -8.72 -3.49
CA ALA A 128 -17.84 -9.98 -2.90
C ALA A 128 -17.05 -10.82 -3.92
N ASP A 129 -17.54 -10.91 -5.17
CA ASP A 129 -16.88 -11.63 -6.25
C ASP A 129 -15.50 -11.04 -6.57
N VAL A 130 -15.41 -9.71 -6.70
CA VAL A 130 -14.13 -8.99 -6.92
C VAL A 130 -13.17 -9.21 -5.76
N THR A 131 -13.66 -9.16 -4.52
CA THR A 131 -12.82 -9.39 -3.32
C THR A 131 -12.27 -10.81 -3.30
N THR A 132 -13.11 -11.81 -3.59
CA THR A 132 -12.69 -13.22 -3.64
C THR A 132 -11.68 -13.45 -4.77
N SER A 133 -11.95 -12.89 -5.96
CA SER A 133 -11.04 -12.95 -7.09
C SER A 133 -9.67 -12.29 -6.80
N LEU A 134 -9.66 -11.15 -6.12
CA LEU A 134 -8.43 -10.48 -5.67
C LEU A 134 -7.66 -11.37 -4.68
N ALA A 135 -8.34 -11.91 -3.68
CA ALA A 135 -7.73 -12.77 -2.66
C ALA A 135 -7.08 -14.02 -3.28
N GLU A 136 -7.80 -14.68 -4.19
CA GLU A 136 -7.28 -15.83 -4.93
C GLU A 136 -6.08 -15.45 -5.79
N GLY A 137 -6.15 -14.35 -6.53
CA GLY A 137 -5.06 -13.91 -7.39
C GLY A 137 -3.81 -13.52 -6.62
N VAL A 138 -3.95 -12.84 -5.50
CA VAL A 138 -2.81 -12.53 -4.60
C VAL A 138 -2.24 -13.81 -4.00
N SER A 139 -3.08 -14.75 -3.58
CA SER A 139 -2.66 -16.06 -3.07
C SER A 139 -1.81 -16.83 -4.09
N GLN A 140 -2.29 -16.94 -5.32
CA GLN A 140 -1.58 -17.60 -6.41
C GLN A 140 -0.25 -16.91 -6.70
N LEU A 141 -0.25 -15.57 -6.74
CA LEU A 141 0.95 -14.78 -6.98
C LEU A 141 2.01 -15.00 -5.88
N ILE A 142 1.63 -14.93 -4.61
CA ILE A 142 2.57 -15.16 -3.50
C ILE A 142 3.11 -16.60 -3.53
N ALA A 143 2.27 -17.59 -3.83
CA ALA A 143 2.71 -18.98 -3.97
C ALA A 143 3.70 -19.16 -5.14
N GLU A 144 3.47 -18.49 -6.27
CA GLU A 144 4.40 -18.47 -7.40
C GLU A 144 5.74 -17.83 -7.02
N LEU A 145 5.70 -16.64 -6.40
CA LEU A 145 6.90 -15.90 -6.01
C LEU A 145 7.75 -16.65 -4.99
N ARG A 146 7.15 -17.35 -4.04
CA ARG A 146 7.86 -18.21 -3.09
C ARG A 146 8.58 -19.37 -3.78
N ARG A 147 8.02 -19.93 -4.85
CA ARG A 147 8.68 -20.96 -5.64
C ARG A 147 9.81 -20.41 -6.49
N ARG A 148 9.62 -19.23 -7.09
CA ARG A 148 10.63 -18.56 -7.95
C ARG A 148 11.80 -18.02 -7.12
N MET A 149 11.50 -17.44 -5.97
CA MET A 149 12.47 -16.75 -5.09
C MET A 149 12.35 -17.26 -3.64
N PRO A 150 12.80 -18.50 -3.36
CA PRO A 150 12.58 -19.14 -2.05
C PRO A 150 13.37 -18.52 -0.90
N ARG A 151 14.34 -17.63 -1.19
CA ARG A 151 15.13 -16.90 -0.19
C ARG A 151 14.56 -15.51 0.11
N VAL A 152 13.42 -15.16 -0.51
CA VAL A 152 12.76 -13.87 -0.32
C VAL A 152 11.62 -14.01 0.66
N THR A 153 11.60 -13.13 1.67
CA THR A 153 10.46 -12.94 2.57
C THR A 153 9.51 -11.88 1.99
N TRP A 154 8.22 -12.18 1.99
CA TRP A 154 7.21 -11.35 1.35
C TRP A 154 6.36 -10.60 2.38
N THR A 155 6.21 -9.30 2.17
CA THR A 155 5.25 -8.43 2.84
C THR A 155 4.24 -7.93 1.81
N LEU A 156 2.97 -7.97 2.11
CA LEU A 156 1.92 -7.42 1.27
C LEU A 156 1.37 -6.14 1.87
N GLN A 157 1.38 -5.06 1.11
CA GLN A 157 0.73 -3.80 1.43
C GLN A 157 -0.60 -3.73 0.68
N ILE A 158 -1.70 -3.60 1.41
CA ILE A 158 -3.04 -3.38 0.86
C ILE A 158 -3.34 -1.88 0.92
N ASP A 159 -3.47 -1.25 -0.23
CA ASP A 159 -3.70 0.19 -0.35
C ASP A 159 -5.18 0.51 -0.27
N GLU A 160 -5.58 1.20 0.79
CA GLU A 160 -6.98 1.55 1.08
C GLU A 160 -7.20 3.06 1.31
N PRO A 161 -6.72 3.93 0.38
CA PRO A 161 -6.98 5.37 0.50
C PRO A 161 -8.47 5.72 0.46
N SER A 162 -9.31 4.90 -0.19
CA SER A 162 -10.75 5.11 -0.28
C SER A 162 -11.53 4.59 0.92
N ALA A 163 -10.92 3.82 1.82
CA ALA A 163 -11.63 3.21 2.95
C ALA A 163 -12.40 4.23 3.81
N PRO A 164 -11.85 5.39 4.20
CA PRO A 164 -12.59 6.39 4.96
C PRO A 164 -13.84 6.90 4.25
N ALA A 165 -13.76 7.13 2.94
CA ALA A 165 -14.88 7.61 2.14
C ALA A 165 -15.98 6.55 1.99
N VAL A 166 -15.60 5.29 1.80
CA VAL A 166 -16.53 4.15 1.71
C VAL A 166 -17.24 3.95 3.05
N LEU A 167 -16.50 3.95 4.14
CA LEU A 167 -17.04 3.75 5.50
C LEU A 167 -17.97 4.89 5.96
N SER A 168 -17.72 6.13 5.49
CA SER A 168 -18.54 7.29 5.84
C SER A 168 -19.68 7.57 4.85
N GLY A 169 -19.79 6.83 3.74
CA GLY A 169 -20.77 7.12 2.69
C GLY A 169 -20.45 8.40 1.91
N ALA A 170 -19.17 8.78 1.83
CA ALA A 170 -18.74 9.98 1.12
C ALA A 170 -18.47 9.77 -0.37
N VAL A 171 -18.50 8.52 -0.87
CA VAL A 171 -18.25 8.20 -2.27
C VAL A 171 -19.43 8.63 -3.14
N PRO A 172 -19.22 9.50 -4.16
CA PRO A 172 -20.30 9.92 -5.05
C PRO A 172 -20.69 8.80 -6.02
N THR A 173 -21.97 8.74 -6.42
CA THR A 173 -22.42 7.93 -7.54
C THR A 173 -21.85 8.48 -8.87
N GLN A 174 -21.94 7.71 -9.95
CA GLN A 174 -21.42 8.12 -11.26
C GLN A 174 -22.02 9.46 -11.73
N SER A 175 -23.27 9.72 -11.42
CA SER A 175 -23.94 11.00 -11.75
C SER A 175 -23.42 12.19 -10.93
N GLY A 176 -22.76 11.92 -9.79
CA GLY A 176 -22.33 12.94 -8.81
C GLY A 176 -23.48 13.57 -7.99
N LEU A 177 -24.74 13.24 -8.29
CA LEU A 177 -25.92 13.81 -7.61
C LEU A 177 -26.21 13.16 -6.26
N TYR A 178 -25.82 11.92 -6.10
CA TYR A 178 -26.02 11.15 -4.88
C TYR A 178 -24.69 10.57 -4.38
N ARG A 179 -24.72 9.94 -3.21
CA ARG A 179 -23.60 9.20 -2.63
C ARG A 179 -24.05 7.77 -2.36
N TYR A 180 -23.09 6.82 -2.44
CA TYR A 180 -23.33 5.48 -1.96
C TYR A 180 -23.54 5.47 -0.44
N PRO A 181 -24.40 4.59 0.08
CA PRO A 181 -24.56 4.44 1.53
C PRO A 181 -23.23 4.10 2.21
N ALA A 182 -23.08 4.54 3.46
CA ALA A 182 -21.95 4.15 4.30
C ALA A 182 -21.88 2.62 4.43
N MET A 183 -20.72 2.04 4.20
CA MET A 183 -20.51 0.62 4.39
C MET A 183 -20.43 0.28 5.87
N ALA A 184 -21.13 -0.76 6.32
CA ALA A 184 -21.02 -1.26 7.68
C ALA A 184 -19.58 -1.74 7.96
N GLY A 185 -19.01 -1.37 9.12
CA GLY A 185 -17.67 -1.78 9.50
C GLY A 185 -17.47 -3.29 9.57
N SER A 186 -18.53 -4.07 9.90
CA SER A 186 -18.48 -5.53 9.84
C SER A 186 -18.28 -6.06 8.42
N THR A 187 -18.92 -5.45 7.43
CA THR A 187 -18.74 -5.80 6.02
C THR A 187 -17.32 -5.50 5.55
N ALA A 188 -16.78 -4.31 5.86
CA ALA A 188 -15.40 -3.97 5.54
C ALA A 188 -14.40 -4.97 6.14
N VAL A 189 -14.59 -5.34 7.41
CA VAL A 189 -13.76 -6.36 8.09
C VAL A 189 -13.82 -7.69 7.35
N GLN A 190 -14.99 -8.16 6.94
CA GLN A 190 -15.13 -9.41 6.20
C GLN A 190 -14.40 -9.38 4.85
N LEU A 191 -14.54 -8.30 4.07
CA LEU A 191 -13.84 -8.12 2.80
C LEU A 191 -12.32 -8.14 3.00
N TRP A 192 -11.82 -7.41 3.97
CA TRP A 192 -10.38 -7.40 4.27
C TRP A 192 -9.88 -8.76 4.78
N GLN A 193 -10.64 -9.44 5.65
CA GLN A 193 -10.30 -10.79 6.13
C GLN A 193 -10.18 -11.79 4.98
N THR A 194 -11.04 -11.70 3.97
CA THR A 194 -10.95 -12.55 2.77
C THR A 194 -9.59 -12.38 2.09
N VAL A 195 -9.12 -11.12 1.91
CA VAL A 195 -7.81 -10.85 1.30
C VAL A 195 -6.65 -11.27 2.20
N VAL A 196 -6.69 -10.88 3.49
CA VAL A 196 -5.63 -11.20 4.45
C VAL A 196 -5.45 -12.71 4.60
N SER A 197 -6.55 -13.47 4.67
CA SER A 197 -6.50 -14.94 4.77
C SER A 197 -5.91 -15.61 3.53
N GLY A 198 -6.08 -15.02 2.35
CA GLY A 198 -5.51 -15.51 1.09
C GLY A 198 -3.98 -15.38 1.02
N CYS A 199 -3.36 -14.52 1.84
CA CYS A 199 -1.92 -14.24 1.76
C CYS A 199 -1.02 -15.30 2.44
N GLY A 200 -1.61 -16.30 3.11
CA GLY A 200 -0.89 -17.37 3.81
C GLY A 200 0.03 -16.82 4.91
N GLU A 201 1.33 -17.16 4.83
CA GLU A 201 2.33 -16.72 5.82
C GLU A 201 2.97 -15.35 5.50
N ALA A 202 2.54 -14.66 4.45
CA ALA A 202 3.05 -13.31 4.18
C ALA A 202 2.53 -12.33 5.25
N GLU A 203 3.39 -11.42 5.68
CA GLU A 203 2.92 -10.31 6.51
C GLU A 203 2.03 -9.39 5.68
N VAL A 204 0.87 -9.03 6.22
CA VAL A 204 -0.10 -8.17 5.52
C VAL A 204 -0.33 -6.89 6.30
N GLY A 205 -0.04 -5.76 5.68
CA GLY A 205 -0.32 -4.45 6.26
C GLY A 205 -1.25 -3.63 5.38
N MET A 206 -1.89 -2.64 5.98
CA MET A 206 -2.73 -1.67 5.30
C MET A 206 -1.99 -0.35 5.14
N HIS A 207 -2.04 0.25 3.96
CA HIS A 207 -1.68 1.65 3.76
C HIS A 207 -2.94 2.48 3.55
N CYS A 208 -3.14 3.48 4.40
CA CYS A 208 -4.27 4.40 4.33
C CYS A 208 -3.78 5.83 4.52
N CYS A 209 -3.70 6.59 3.43
CA CYS A 209 -3.42 8.03 3.45
C CYS A 209 -4.67 8.90 3.57
N GLY A 210 -5.87 8.30 3.62
CA GLY A 210 -7.13 8.98 3.90
C GLY A 210 -7.43 9.07 5.41
N ALA A 211 -8.29 9.99 5.80
CA ALA A 211 -8.72 10.14 7.19
C ALA A 211 -10.26 10.08 7.31
N PRO A 212 -10.80 9.56 8.42
CA PRO A 212 -10.13 8.94 9.57
C PRO A 212 -9.64 7.52 9.29
N ILE A 213 -8.44 7.17 9.78
CA ILE A 213 -7.87 5.83 9.62
C ILE A 213 -8.69 4.79 10.40
N PRO A 214 -9.06 3.65 9.79
CA PRO A 214 -9.95 2.65 10.40
C PRO A 214 -9.22 1.65 11.31
N TRP A 215 -8.45 2.12 12.31
CA TRP A 215 -7.57 1.32 13.18
C TRP A 215 -8.20 0.05 13.73
N ALA A 216 -9.36 0.20 14.42
CA ALA A 216 -10.04 -0.91 15.07
C ALA A 216 -10.56 -1.96 14.06
N LEU A 217 -11.01 -1.51 12.89
CA LEU A 217 -11.49 -2.40 11.84
C LEU A 217 -10.33 -3.14 11.17
N ALA A 218 -9.23 -2.43 10.88
CA ALA A 218 -8.01 -3.01 10.32
C ALA A 218 -7.42 -4.08 11.24
N ARG A 219 -7.36 -3.81 12.56
CA ARG A 219 -6.92 -4.82 13.55
C ARG A 219 -7.81 -6.05 13.55
N ARG A 220 -9.14 -5.87 13.54
CA ARG A 220 -10.10 -6.97 13.47
C ARG A 220 -10.00 -7.78 12.18
N ALA A 221 -9.58 -7.15 11.10
CA ALA A 221 -9.34 -7.81 9.82
C ALA A 221 -8.02 -8.62 9.78
N GLY A 222 -7.13 -8.44 10.75
CA GLY A 222 -5.88 -9.20 10.85
C GLY A 222 -4.67 -8.51 10.22
N PHE A 223 -4.73 -7.22 9.91
CA PHE A 223 -3.55 -6.50 9.46
C PHE A 223 -2.51 -6.38 10.57
N SER A 224 -1.25 -6.68 10.23
CA SER A 224 -0.11 -6.64 11.15
C SER A 224 0.65 -5.31 11.13
N THR A 225 0.46 -4.50 10.09
CA THR A 225 1.11 -3.19 9.92
C THR A 225 0.10 -2.16 9.41
N MET A 226 0.18 -0.93 9.91
CA MET A 226 -0.57 0.20 9.37
C MET A 226 0.39 1.28 8.92
N TRP A 227 0.45 1.54 7.59
CA TRP A 227 1.17 2.69 7.02
C TRP A 227 0.25 3.89 6.90
N CYS A 228 0.67 4.99 7.48
CA CYS A 228 -0.08 6.25 7.44
C CYS A 228 0.83 7.45 7.67
N GLU A 229 0.35 8.64 7.35
CA GLU A 229 1.08 9.87 7.62
C GLU A 229 1.10 10.20 9.12
N VAL A 230 2.29 10.34 9.69
CA VAL A 230 2.48 10.59 11.13
C VAL A 230 1.92 11.95 11.57
N THR A 231 2.06 12.98 10.73
CA THR A 231 1.65 14.35 11.08
C THR A 231 0.14 14.57 10.98
N SER A 232 -0.59 13.66 10.33
CA SER A 232 -2.05 13.69 10.17
C SER A 232 -2.80 12.85 11.21
N LEU A 233 -2.11 12.27 12.21
CA LEU A 233 -2.72 11.42 13.23
C LEU A 233 -3.56 12.26 14.21
N LEU A 234 -4.87 12.15 14.07
CA LEU A 234 -5.84 12.89 14.88
C LEU A 234 -6.21 12.19 16.20
N ASN A 235 -6.09 10.86 16.25
CA ASN A 235 -6.49 10.05 17.40
C ASN A 235 -5.32 9.19 17.89
N LEU A 236 -4.51 9.76 18.76
CA LEU A 236 -3.31 9.15 19.29
C LEU A 236 -3.59 7.93 20.18
N ASP A 237 -4.73 7.89 20.89
CA ASP A 237 -5.12 6.72 21.69
C ASP A 237 -5.27 5.47 20.81
N ARG A 238 -5.82 5.63 19.61
CA ARG A 238 -5.92 4.51 18.66
C ARG A 238 -4.57 4.06 18.10
N VAL A 239 -3.64 4.98 17.96
CA VAL A 239 -2.26 4.63 17.57
C VAL A 239 -1.57 3.88 18.70
N ALA A 240 -1.72 4.35 19.95
CA ALA A 240 -1.19 3.65 21.13
C ALA A 240 -1.77 2.24 21.24
N GLU A 241 -3.10 2.08 21.20
CA GLU A 241 -3.78 0.77 21.19
C GLU A 241 -3.26 -0.15 20.07
N TRP A 242 -2.98 0.42 18.88
CA TRP A 242 -2.45 -0.34 17.74
C TRP A 242 -1.06 -0.91 18.05
N VAL A 243 -0.12 -0.07 18.47
CA VAL A 243 1.26 -0.50 18.69
C VAL A 243 1.41 -1.36 19.96
N GLU A 244 0.65 -1.08 21.02
CA GLU A 244 0.60 -1.91 22.24
C GLU A 244 0.01 -3.30 21.98
N SER A 245 -0.79 -3.47 20.94
CA SER A 245 -1.27 -4.78 20.52
C SER A 245 -0.20 -5.66 19.87
N GLY A 246 1.04 -5.14 19.69
CA GLY A 246 2.15 -5.78 19.00
C GLY A 246 2.13 -5.59 17.48
N ALA A 247 1.18 -4.82 16.94
CA ALA A 247 1.14 -4.50 15.52
C ALA A 247 2.13 -3.36 15.18
N ARG A 248 2.70 -3.40 13.98
CA ARG A 248 3.70 -2.41 13.55
C ARG A 248 3.04 -1.13 13.04
N LEU A 249 3.68 0.00 13.31
CA LEU A 249 3.34 1.28 12.73
C LEU A 249 4.29 1.60 11.58
N GLY A 250 3.72 1.74 10.38
CA GLY A 250 4.40 2.30 9.22
C GLY A 250 4.27 3.82 9.25
N MET A 251 5.34 4.49 9.63
CA MET A 251 5.38 5.93 9.86
C MET A 251 5.72 6.68 8.59
N GLY A 252 4.72 7.28 7.97
CA GLY A 252 4.86 8.20 6.84
C GLY A 252 5.43 9.53 7.31
N VAL A 253 6.77 9.67 7.26
CA VAL A 253 7.47 10.83 7.81
C VAL A 253 7.77 11.93 6.79
N VAL A 254 7.45 11.73 5.51
CA VAL A 254 7.61 12.72 4.45
C VAL A 254 6.23 13.09 3.91
N ASP A 255 5.87 14.38 3.98
CA ASP A 255 4.69 14.91 3.30
C ASP A 255 4.92 14.89 1.79
N THR A 256 4.27 13.97 1.10
CA THR A 256 4.45 13.74 -0.34
C THR A 256 3.65 14.71 -1.22
N MET A 257 2.80 15.54 -0.64
CA MET A 257 2.07 16.60 -1.35
C MET A 257 2.94 17.84 -1.60
N GLN A 258 4.04 17.99 -0.84
CA GLN A 258 5.01 19.06 -1.03
C GLN A 258 6.13 18.58 -1.97
N VAL A 259 5.80 18.36 -3.23
CA VAL A 259 6.78 18.05 -4.27
C VAL A 259 7.88 19.15 -4.31
N ASP A 260 9.09 18.79 -4.69
CA ASP A 260 10.27 19.68 -4.75
C ASP A 260 10.87 20.10 -3.39
N LYS A 261 10.43 19.50 -2.27
CA LYS A 261 10.98 19.76 -0.95
C LYS A 261 11.47 18.48 -0.28
N VAL A 262 12.65 18.01 -0.70
CA VAL A 262 13.32 16.90 0.02
C VAL A 262 13.63 17.35 1.45
N PRO A 263 13.07 16.68 2.48
CA PRO A 263 13.30 17.09 3.86
C PRO A 263 14.70 16.73 4.34
N LEU A 264 15.20 17.46 5.34
CA LEU A 264 16.42 17.09 6.04
C LEU A 264 16.16 15.86 6.94
N VAL A 265 17.18 15.02 7.12
CA VAL A 265 17.13 13.81 7.97
C VAL A 265 16.64 14.13 9.38
N ASP A 266 17.17 15.19 10.00
CA ASP A 266 16.81 15.60 11.35
C ASP A 266 15.32 15.91 11.49
N ARG A 267 14.70 16.48 10.44
CA ARG A 267 13.26 16.75 10.43
C ARG A 267 12.42 15.47 10.45
N LEU A 268 12.90 14.40 9.81
CA LEU A 268 12.22 13.11 9.82
C LEU A 268 12.34 12.45 11.21
N ILE A 269 13.51 12.53 11.83
CA ILE A 269 13.75 12.07 13.20
C ILE A 269 12.88 12.86 14.19
N ASP A 270 12.83 14.19 14.07
CA ASP A 270 11.97 15.04 14.90
C ASP A 270 10.49 14.63 14.86
N ARG A 271 9.99 14.21 13.69
CA ARG A 271 8.61 13.73 13.53
C ARG A 271 8.36 12.42 14.28
N VAL A 272 9.32 11.50 14.27
CA VAL A 272 9.24 10.25 15.05
C VAL A 272 9.27 10.57 16.54
N LEU A 273 10.22 11.38 16.99
CA LEU A 273 10.34 11.77 18.38
C LEU A 273 9.13 12.59 18.89
N TRP A 274 8.52 13.41 18.01
CA TRP A 274 7.27 14.08 18.30
C TRP A 274 6.16 13.08 18.60
N LEU A 275 6.02 12.04 17.75
CA LEU A 275 5.03 11.00 17.96
C LEU A 275 5.25 10.24 19.27
N VAL A 276 6.50 9.84 19.57
CA VAL A 276 6.89 9.20 20.82
C VAL A 276 6.42 9.99 22.04
N ARG A 277 6.73 11.30 22.07
CA ARG A 277 6.33 12.18 23.18
C ARG A 277 4.83 12.32 23.34
N ARG A 278 4.07 12.17 22.26
CA ARG A 278 2.61 12.35 22.24
C ARG A 278 1.83 11.09 22.56
N LEU A 279 2.43 9.92 22.29
CA LEU A 279 1.77 8.64 22.54
C LEU A 279 1.82 8.22 24.03
N GLU A 280 2.74 8.80 24.80
CA GLU A 280 2.94 8.47 26.22
C GLU A 280 3.13 6.96 26.48
N ILE A 281 3.75 6.25 25.51
CA ILE A 281 4.07 4.82 25.57
C ILE A 281 5.58 4.62 25.66
N ASP A 282 6.01 3.39 25.99
CA ASP A 282 7.42 3.03 25.94
C ASP A 282 7.98 3.21 24.52
N PRO A 283 8.97 4.11 24.31
CA PRO A 283 9.59 4.32 23.01
C PRO A 283 10.12 3.04 22.35
N ALA A 284 10.52 2.04 23.15
CA ALA A 284 11.00 0.75 22.66
C ALA A 284 9.99 0.02 21.77
N VAL A 285 8.69 0.23 21.99
CA VAL A 285 7.62 -0.37 21.19
C VAL A 285 7.67 0.14 19.75
N LEU A 286 8.08 1.39 19.53
CA LEU A 286 8.17 1.97 18.19
C LEU A 286 9.39 1.52 17.39
N LYS A 287 10.39 0.87 18.02
CA LYS A 287 11.57 0.34 17.31
C LYS A 287 11.20 -0.73 16.28
N SER A 288 10.11 -1.46 16.48
CA SER A 288 9.57 -2.40 15.48
C SER A 288 8.90 -1.71 14.30
N GLY A 289 8.71 -0.39 14.36
CA GLY A 289 8.07 0.41 13.32
C GLY A 289 8.87 0.50 12.02
N ILE A 290 8.23 1.01 11.00
CA ILE A 290 8.79 1.14 9.64
C ILE A 290 8.69 2.59 9.20
N LEU A 291 9.80 3.21 8.80
CA LEU A 291 9.78 4.55 8.21
C LEU A 291 9.48 4.49 6.71
N SER A 292 8.65 5.41 6.24
CA SER A 292 8.35 5.55 4.81
C SER A 292 8.01 7.00 4.46
N PRO A 293 7.94 7.35 3.17
CA PRO A 293 7.13 8.50 2.75
C PRO A 293 5.67 8.29 3.16
N ALA A 294 4.89 9.37 3.31
CA ALA A 294 3.47 9.29 3.70
C ALA A 294 2.60 8.62 2.61
N CYS A 295 3.01 8.77 1.35
CA CYS A 295 2.35 8.19 0.19
C CYS A 295 3.39 7.95 -0.93
N GLY A 296 2.93 7.53 -2.11
CA GLY A 296 3.78 7.34 -3.28
C GLY A 296 4.44 8.63 -3.79
N LEU A 297 5.53 8.48 -4.53
CA LEU A 297 6.35 9.57 -5.05
C LEU A 297 6.20 9.78 -6.57
N ALA A 298 5.18 9.20 -7.21
CA ALA A 298 5.01 9.26 -8.67
C ALA A 298 4.93 10.69 -9.25
N GLY A 299 4.47 11.67 -8.46
CA GLY A 299 4.40 13.08 -8.86
C GLY A 299 5.70 13.87 -8.70
N TRP A 300 6.75 13.24 -8.16
CA TRP A 300 8.05 13.87 -7.91
C TRP A 300 8.99 13.76 -9.13
N SER A 301 10.06 14.57 -9.17
CA SER A 301 11.16 14.31 -10.10
C SER A 301 11.87 13.00 -9.74
N ARG A 302 12.49 12.33 -10.70
CA ARG A 302 13.26 11.10 -10.41
C ARG A 302 14.39 11.33 -9.40
N HIS A 303 15.05 12.49 -9.52
CA HIS A 303 16.14 12.87 -8.63
C HIS A 303 15.63 13.04 -7.18
N ASP A 304 14.58 13.84 -7.01
CA ASP A 304 14.06 14.14 -5.67
C ASP A 304 13.39 12.93 -5.03
N ALA A 305 12.68 12.07 -5.80
CA ALA A 305 12.14 10.82 -5.30
C ALA A 305 13.24 9.87 -4.77
N ALA A 306 14.34 9.75 -5.50
CA ALA A 306 15.50 8.98 -5.05
C ALA A 306 16.13 9.59 -3.78
N GLU A 307 16.23 10.92 -3.71
CA GLU A 307 16.77 11.62 -2.55
C GLU A 307 15.86 11.47 -1.31
N VAL A 308 14.54 11.52 -1.49
CA VAL A 308 13.56 11.21 -0.42
C VAL A 308 13.79 9.80 0.12
N CYS A 309 13.92 8.80 -0.75
CA CYS A 309 14.15 7.41 -0.34
C CYS A 309 15.46 7.29 0.48
N ARG A 310 16.56 7.88 0.01
CA ARG A 310 17.84 7.89 0.76
C ARG A 310 17.72 8.61 2.11
N THR A 311 16.98 9.72 2.14
CA THR A 311 16.75 10.49 3.38
C THR A 311 15.94 9.69 4.40
N VAL A 312 14.89 8.98 3.95
CA VAL A 312 14.08 8.10 4.81
C VAL A 312 14.93 6.93 5.34
N LYS A 313 15.74 6.30 4.47
CA LYS A 313 16.67 5.22 4.91
C LYS A 313 17.63 5.72 5.96
N ARG A 314 18.28 6.86 5.71
CA ARG A 314 19.23 7.46 6.67
C ARG A 314 18.57 7.85 7.99
N ALA A 315 17.35 8.35 7.97
CA ALA A 315 16.60 8.61 9.20
C ALA A 315 16.32 7.31 9.96
N GLY A 316 15.94 6.22 9.26
CA GLY A 316 15.76 4.89 9.85
C GLY A 316 17.01 4.36 10.54
N ASP A 317 18.18 4.56 9.94
CA ASP A 317 19.46 4.13 10.53
C ASP A 317 19.85 4.90 11.80
N LEU A 318 19.44 6.17 11.91
CA LEU A 318 19.85 7.06 13.00
C LEU A 318 18.81 7.14 14.13
N VAL A 319 17.54 6.87 13.88
CA VAL A 319 16.47 7.11 14.85
C VAL A 319 16.53 6.18 16.07
N ASP A 320 17.07 4.98 15.93
CA ASP A 320 17.14 4.00 17.02
C ASP A 320 17.98 4.51 18.20
N GLU A 321 19.10 5.19 17.92
CA GLU A 321 19.93 5.81 18.94
C GLU A 321 19.19 6.92 19.70
N GLN A 322 18.36 7.68 19.00
CA GLN A 322 17.55 8.75 19.59
C GLN A 322 16.39 8.19 20.44
N LEU A 323 15.80 7.07 20.03
CA LEU A 323 14.79 6.38 20.83
C LEU A 323 15.36 5.80 22.12
N ASP A 324 16.60 5.26 22.08
CA ASP A 324 17.31 4.79 23.29
C ASP A 324 17.60 5.92 24.27
N GLN A 325 17.89 7.11 23.79
CA GLN A 325 18.09 8.30 24.63
C GLN A 325 16.78 8.79 25.24
N ALA A 326 15.67 8.71 24.50
CA ALA A 326 14.35 9.13 24.96
C ALA A 326 13.72 8.16 26.00
N SER A 327 14.22 6.91 26.07
CA SER A 327 13.80 5.89 27.05
C SER A 327 14.53 5.98 28.39
N ARG A 328 15.56 6.85 28.51
CA ARG A 328 16.35 7.09 29.73
C ARG A 328 15.84 8.30 30.49
#